data_99741782da7529bc84fbe3a1a98e7701
#
_entry.id   99741782da7529bc84fbe3a1a98e7701
#
_cell.length_a   1.000
_cell.length_b   1.000
_cell.length_c   1.000
_cell.angle_alpha   90.00
_cell.angle_beta   90.00
_cell.angle_gamma   90.00
#
_symmetry.space_group_name_H-M   'P 1'
#
loop_
_entity.id
_entity.type
_entity.pdbx_description
1 polymer ?
#
loop_
_entity_poly.entity_id
_entity_poly.type
_entity_poly.pdbx_seq_one_letter_code
_entity_poly.pdbx_strand_id
1 'polypeptide(L)'
;MKTYAGIPEENATLENSKVMLVTVPYDGTSTWGKGADKGPELFLDASENMELYDIETSTEPYLEGVYLGGEISEKSSPEAMTEAVYQKTKELLTNEGKLFTLFGGEH
;
A
#
# COMPACT_ATOMS: atom_id res chain seq x y z
N MET A 1 7.49 13.29 -4.45
CA MET A 1 6.67 12.38 -3.63
C MET A 1 6.68 10.99 -4.25
N LYS A 2 6.86 9.99 -3.43
CA LYS A 2 6.86 8.61 -3.91
C LYS A 2 5.44 8.14 -4.22
N THR A 3 5.27 7.51 -5.37
CA THR A 3 3.99 6.94 -5.78
C THR A 3 4.19 5.46 -6.11
N TYR A 4 3.10 4.70 -6.11
CA TYR A 4 3.16 3.32 -6.56
C TYR A 4 3.54 3.29 -8.04
N ALA A 5 4.49 2.45 -8.40
CA ALA A 5 4.95 2.25 -9.78
C ALA A 5 5.49 3.53 -10.44
N GLY A 6 5.81 4.57 -9.65
CA GLY A 6 6.30 5.82 -10.20
C GLY A 6 5.27 6.60 -11.01
N ILE A 7 3.98 6.34 -10.81
CA ILE A 7 2.93 7.01 -11.57
C ILE A 7 2.89 8.51 -11.26
N PRO A 8 2.36 9.34 -12.18
CA PRO A 8 2.28 10.78 -11.94
C PRO A 8 1.47 11.10 -10.68
N GLU A 9 1.85 12.17 -9.98
CA GLU A 9 1.18 12.56 -8.74
C GLU A 9 -0.32 12.78 -8.92
N GLU A 10 -0.73 13.27 -10.07
CA GLU A 10 -2.15 13.49 -10.36
C GLU A 10 -2.96 12.19 -10.36
N ASN A 11 -2.32 11.06 -10.62
CA ASN A 11 -2.96 9.75 -10.57
C ASN A 11 -2.77 9.05 -9.23
N ALA A 12 -2.21 9.77 -8.25
CA ALA A 12 -1.91 9.21 -6.94
C ALA A 12 -2.64 9.93 -5.80
N THR A 13 -3.57 10.81 -6.12
CA THR A 13 -4.37 11.49 -5.10
C THR A 13 -5.54 10.61 -4.68
N LEU A 14 -6.04 10.83 -3.46
CA LEU A 14 -7.20 10.08 -2.99
C LEU A 14 -8.41 10.28 -3.90
N GLU A 15 -8.65 11.52 -4.33
CA GLU A 15 -9.82 11.84 -5.16
C GLU A 15 -9.77 11.15 -6.51
N ASN A 16 -8.58 11.06 -7.11
CA ASN A 16 -8.42 10.54 -8.47
C ASN A 16 -8.07 9.06 -8.52
N SER A 17 -8.05 8.37 -7.38
CA SER A 17 -7.62 6.98 -7.33
C SER A 17 -8.78 6.05 -7.04
N LYS A 18 -8.81 4.92 -7.72
CA LYS A 18 -9.78 3.86 -7.46
C LYS A 18 -9.22 2.79 -6.51
N VAL A 19 -7.91 2.82 -6.26
CA VAL A 19 -7.24 1.89 -5.37
C VAL A 19 -6.54 2.67 -4.27
N MET A 20 -6.70 2.22 -3.03
CA MET A 20 -6.00 2.77 -1.88
C MET A 20 -5.08 1.67 -1.35
N LEU A 21 -3.79 1.98 -1.19
CA LEU A 21 -2.79 1.05 -0.71
C LEU A 21 -2.18 1.57 0.58
N VAL A 22 -2.23 0.75 1.63
CA VAL A 22 -1.62 1.07 2.92
C VAL A 22 -0.59 0.00 3.24
N THR A 23 0.60 0.40 3.68
CA THR A 23 1.65 -0.54 4.05
C THR A 23 1.68 -0.76 5.55
N VAL A 24 1.99 -1.99 5.96
CA VAL A 24 2.07 -2.38 7.36
C VAL A 24 3.41 -3.10 7.57
N PRO A 25 4.51 -2.35 7.72
CA PRO A 25 5.84 -2.94 7.83
C PRO A 25 6.10 -3.48 9.25
N TYR A 26 5.48 -4.60 9.57
CA TYR A 26 5.58 -5.21 10.90
C TYR A 26 6.18 -6.60 10.82
N ASP A 27 7.15 -6.90 11.70
CA ASP A 27 7.69 -8.24 11.85
C ASP A 27 7.94 -8.60 13.32
N GLY A 28 7.22 -7.93 14.23
CA GLY A 28 7.42 -8.11 15.66
C GLY A 28 7.17 -9.52 16.18
N THR A 29 6.37 -10.31 15.46
CA THR A 29 6.05 -11.68 15.85
C THR A 29 6.69 -12.74 14.94
N SER A 30 7.63 -12.34 14.10
CA SER A 30 8.35 -13.28 13.24
C SER A 30 9.09 -14.31 14.09
N THR A 31 8.92 -15.59 13.75
CA THR A 31 9.51 -16.69 14.50
C THR A 31 10.80 -17.22 13.89
N TRP A 32 11.04 -16.96 12.61
CA TRP A 32 12.19 -17.52 11.92
C TRP A 32 13.28 -16.47 11.74
N GLY A 33 13.13 -15.55 10.85
CA GLY A 33 14.10 -14.49 10.62
C GLY A 33 13.43 -13.14 10.63
N LYS A 34 14.16 -12.10 10.98
CA LYS A 34 13.67 -10.73 10.91
C LYS A 34 13.92 -10.15 9.53
N GLY A 35 13.21 -9.08 9.18
CA GLY A 35 13.38 -8.39 7.93
C GLY A 35 12.10 -8.27 7.11
N ALA A 36 11.03 -8.96 7.49
CA ALA A 36 9.76 -8.88 6.78
C ALA A 36 9.18 -7.45 6.78
N ASP A 37 9.54 -6.65 7.78
CA ASP A 37 9.13 -5.26 7.87
C ASP A 37 9.63 -4.40 6.71
N LYS A 38 10.65 -4.86 6.01
CA LYS A 38 11.21 -4.16 4.85
C LYS A 38 10.47 -4.49 3.54
N GLY A 39 9.61 -5.48 3.59
CA GLY A 39 8.88 -5.94 2.41
C GLY A 39 8.11 -4.84 1.69
N PRO A 40 7.26 -4.09 2.39
CA PRO A 40 6.47 -3.05 1.73
C PRO A 40 7.31 -1.98 1.03
N GLU A 41 8.38 -1.51 1.66
CA GLU A 41 9.25 -0.51 1.06
C GLU A 41 9.93 -1.05 -0.19
N LEU A 42 10.46 -2.27 -0.10
CA LEU A 42 11.13 -2.91 -1.23
C LEU A 42 10.15 -3.19 -2.37
N PHE A 43 8.92 -3.55 -2.03
CA PHE A 43 7.88 -3.72 -3.03
C PHE A 43 7.61 -2.42 -3.78
N LEU A 44 7.46 -1.32 -3.05
CA LEU A 44 7.22 -0.03 -3.67
C LEU A 44 8.40 0.42 -4.53
N ASP A 45 9.63 0.18 -4.07
CA ASP A 45 10.83 0.49 -4.85
C ASP A 45 10.87 -0.33 -6.13
N ALA A 46 10.59 -1.62 -6.04
CA ALA A 46 10.59 -2.49 -7.21
C ALA A 46 9.47 -2.12 -8.20
N SER A 47 8.36 -1.61 -7.70
CA SER A 47 7.24 -1.24 -8.56
C SER A 47 7.60 -0.15 -9.57
N GLU A 48 8.60 0.67 -9.26
CA GLU A 48 9.02 1.74 -10.17
C GLU A 48 9.66 1.21 -11.46
N ASN A 49 10.02 -0.06 -11.48
CA ASN A 49 10.62 -0.70 -12.67
C ASN A 49 9.59 -1.44 -13.50
N MET A 50 8.32 -1.34 -13.15
CA MET A 50 7.25 -2.05 -13.82
C MET A 50 6.76 -1.26 -15.04
N GLU A 51 6.37 -2.00 -16.09
CA GLU A 51 5.75 -1.37 -17.25
C GLU A 51 4.35 -0.88 -16.89
N LEU A 52 4.03 0.34 -17.31
CA LEU A 52 2.72 0.92 -17.04
C LEU A 52 1.67 0.58 -18.12
N TYR A 53 2.13 0.18 -19.28
CA TYR A 53 1.24 -0.20 -20.38
C TYR A 53 1.00 -1.70 -20.34
N ASP A 54 -0.26 -2.10 -20.38
CA ASP A 54 -0.62 -3.51 -20.41
C ASP A 54 -0.85 -3.95 -21.85
N ILE A 55 0.02 -4.81 -22.34
CA ILE A 55 0.02 -5.28 -23.71
C ILE A 55 -1.21 -6.14 -24.03
N GLU A 56 -1.66 -6.94 -23.06
CA GLU A 56 -2.81 -7.83 -23.27
C GLU A 56 -4.10 -7.07 -23.53
N THR A 57 -4.33 -6.03 -22.75
CA THR A 57 -5.56 -5.25 -22.86
C THR A 57 -5.39 -3.99 -23.70
N SER A 58 -4.17 -3.66 -24.09
CA SER A 58 -3.84 -2.44 -24.81
C SER A 58 -4.30 -1.20 -24.04
N THR A 59 -4.11 -1.20 -22.73
CA THR A 59 -4.54 -0.12 -21.86
C THR A 59 -3.41 0.31 -20.92
N GLU A 60 -3.66 1.41 -20.22
CA GLU A 60 -2.77 1.91 -19.20
C GLU A 60 -3.50 1.91 -17.85
N PRO A 61 -3.53 0.76 -17.13
CA PRO A 61 -4.30 0.64 -15.88
C PRO A 61 -3.95 1.68 -14.82
N TYR A 62 -2.73 2.22 -14.83
CA TYR A 62 -2.34 3.21 -13.83
C TYR A 62 -3.21 4.47 -13.86
N LEU A 63 -3.91 4.71 -14.98
CA LEU A 63 -4.82 5.85 -15.11
C LEU A 63 -6.01 5.75 -14.15
N GLU A 64 -6.32 4.55 -13.64
CA GLU A 64 -7.34 4.38 -12.62
C GLU A 64 -6.89 4.95 -11.27
N GLY A 65 -5.59 5.13 -11.09
CA GLY A 65 -5.02 5.76 -9.91
C GLY A 65 -4.79 4.83 -8.73
N VAL A 66 -3.66 5.01 -8.07
CA VAL A 66 -3.33 4.29 -6.83
C VAL A 66 -2.87 5.31 -5.80
N TYR A 67 -3.62 5.43 -4.72
CA TYR A 67 -3.31 6.32 -3.62
C TYR A 67 -2.54 5.57 -2.55
N LEU A 68 -1.37 6.09 -2.16
CA LEU A 68 -0.64 5.55 -1.02
C LEU A 68 -1.19 6.23 0.24
N GLY A 69 -1.96 5.47 1.00
CA GLY A 69 -2.66 5.98 2.17
C GLY A 69 -1.82 6.07 3.43
N GLY A 70 -0.54 5.77 3.32
CA GLY A 70 0.39 5.88 4.42
C GLY A 70 0.92 4.54 4.90
N GLU A 71 1.72 4.62 5.95
CA GLU A 71 2.37 3.47 6.55
C GLU A 71 1.90 3.33 7.99
N ILE A 72 1.56 2.13 8.40
CA ILE A 72 1.22 1.84 9.79
C ILE A 72 2.54 1.62 10.53
N SER A 73 2.94 2.60 11.34
CA SER A 73 4.22 2.55 12.05
C SER A 73 4.12 2.07 13.49
N GLU A 74 2.93 1.73 13.97
CA GLU A 74 2.75 1.24 15.34
C GLU A 74 3.38 -0.14 15.50
N LYS A 75 4.36 -0.25 16.37
CA LYS A 75 5.15 -1.49 16.55
C LYS A 75 5.32 -1.88 18.00
N SER A 76 4.64 -1.21 18.93
CA SER A 76 4.84 -1.45 20.36
C SER A 76 4.33 -2.82 20.81
N SER A 77 3.31 -3.34 20.16
CA SER A 77 2.80 -4.68 20.45
C SER A 77 1.95 -5.15 19.27
N PRO A 78 1.70 -6.48 19.15
CA PRO A 78 0.79 -6.98 18.11
C PRO A 78 -0.62 -6.38 18.24
N GLU A 79 -1.08 -6.22 19.46
CA GLU A 79 -2.41 -5.65 19.73
C GLU A 79 -2.49 -4.18 19.29
N ALA A 80 -1.46 -3.39 19.62
CA ALA A 80 -1.43 -1.98 19.23
C ALA A 80 -1.33 -1.82 17.72
N MET A 81 -0.53 -2.66 17.06
CA MET A 81 -0.41 -2.64 15.61
C MET A 81 -1.74 -2.99 14.95
N THR A 82 -2.40 -4.03 15.45
CA THR A 82 -3.71 -4.46 14.93
C THR A 82 -4.75 -3.36 15.09
N GLU A 83 -4.75 -2.68 16.23
CA GLU A 83 -5.67 -1.55 16.44
C GLU A 83 -5.38 -0.41 15.47
N ALA A 84 -4.11 -0.11 15.22
CA ALA A 84 -3.74 0.93 14.26
C ALA A 84 -4.23 0.59 12.85
N VAL A 85 -4.09 -0.68 12.44
CA VAL A 85 -4.59 -1.15 11.14
C VAL A 85 -6.11 -1.01 11.09
N TYR A 86 -6.80 -1.39 12.17
CA TYR A 86 -8.25 -1.27 12.24
C TYR A 86 -8.71 0.18 12.05
N GLN A 87 -8.10 1.12 12.78
CA GLN A 87 -8.48 2.52 12.70
C GLN A 87 -8.20 3.09 11.30
N LYS A 88 -7.06 2.76 10.72
CA LYS A 88 -6.73 3.24 9.36
C LYS A 88 -7.70 2.68 8.32
N THR A 89 -8.02 1.42 8.42
CA THR A 89 -8.97 0.76 7.53
C THR A 89 -10.35 1.42 7.64
N LYS A 90 -10.81 1.63 8.86
CA LYS A 90 -12.11 2.26 9.12
C LYS A 90 -12.15 3.67 8.51
N GLU A 91 -11.07 4.44 8.68
CA GLU A 91 -10.97 5.78 8.13
C GLU A 91 -11.08 5.78 6.60
N LEU A 92 -10.32 4.90 5.95
CA LEU A 92 -10.27 4.89 4.49
C LEU A 92 -11.47 4.23 3.83
N LEU A 93 -12.12 3.29 4.49
CA LEU A 93 -13.30 2.64 3.94
C LEU A 93 -14.51 3.55 3.82
N THR A 94 -14.45 4.76 4.37
CA THR A 94 -15.51 5.77 4.14
C THR A 94 -15.50 6.27 2.69
N ASN A 95 -14.43 6.00 1.95
CA ASN A 95 -14.32 6.40 0.53
C ASN A 95 -14.96 5.31 -0.33
N GLU A 96 -16.26 5.44 -0.56
CA GLU A 96 -17.02 4.45 -1.32
C GLU A 96 -16.53 4.29 -2.76
N GLY A 97 -16.66 3.08 -3.28
CA GLY A 97 -16.29 2.79 -4.66
C GLY A 97 -14.81 2.58 -4.90
N LYS A 98 -13.99 2.56 -3.84
CA LYS A 98 -12.56 2.36 -3.96
C LYS A 98 -12.15 1.02 -3.36
N LEU A 99 -11.15 0.39 -3.99
CA LEU A 99 -10.58 -0.87 -3.51
C LEU A 99 -9.53 -0.56 -2.45
N PHE A 100 -9.67 -1.15 -1.28
CA PHE A 100 -8.70 -0.98 -0.19
C PHE A 100 -7.76 -2.18 -0.15
N THR A 101 -6.45 -1.92 -0.10
CA THR A 101 -5.44 -2.97 -0.10
C THR A 101 -4.44 -2.72 1.02
N LEU A 102 -4.18 -3.75 1.82
CA LEU A 102 -3.13 -3.74 2.84
C LEU A 102 -1.95 -4.57 2.32
N PHE A 103 -0.75 -4.02 2.46
CA PHE A 103 0.47 -4.72 2.09
C PHE A 103 1.36 -4.83 3.33
N GLY A 104 1.40 -6.02 3.90
CA GLY A 104 2.07 -6.23 5.16
C GLY A 104 3.50 -6.73 5.07
N GLY A 105 4.14 -6.81 6.23
CA GLY A 105 5.41 -7.47 6.40
C GLY A 105 5.16 -8.95 6.63
N GLU A 106 4.99 -9.34 7.90
CA GLU A 106 4.63 -10.73 8.21
C GLU A 106 3.13 -10.87 8.46
N HIS A 107 2.64 -12.10 8.52
CA HIS A 107 1.22 -12.37 8.75
C HIS A 107 0.83 -12.39 10.22
#